data_7c6c1d990588587da87c375e53005c43
#
_entry.id   7c6c1d990588587da87c375e53005c43
#
_cell.length_a   1.000
_cell.length_b   1.000
_cell.length_c   1.000
_cell.angle_alpha   90.00
_cell.angle_beta   90.00
_cell.angle_gamma   90.00
#
_symmetry.space_group_name_H-M   'P 1'
#
loop_
_entity.id
_entity.type
_entity.pdbx_description
1 polymer ?
#
loop_
_entity_poly.entity_id
_entity_poly.type
_entity_poly.pdbx_seq_one_letter_code
_entity_poly.pdbx_strand_id
1 'polypeptide(L)'
;MPRSPQILATSGGFTARPGARDSSDRGGLVNEAIRLAEVPRAKVCGIFSAVGDDPGWIAWWYDAMSGHDDVSATHLALYDMPNHPDMRGHLLAQDVIWVSGGSTANLLALWRAHHLDEILRQCWEAGVVLTGVSAGSLCWHLGGTTDSFGLQLQPITNGLGLLPYSNCPHYDAEDQRRPLYHQLIGDGTLPAGYATDNGAGLHYVGTQLVRVVTEVDGAAAYHVKPGEHLPVETRLEATLVR
;
A
#
# COMPACT_ATOMS: atom_id res chain seq x y z
N MET A 1 19.54 -13.58 -11.27
CA MET A 1 19.91 -12.53 -10.30
C MET A 1 18.71 -12.29 -9.42
N PRO A 2 18.84 -11.95 -8.14
CA PRO A 2 17.69 -11.54 -7.34
C PRO A 2 17.02 -10.33 -8.01
N ARG A 3 15.68 -10.27 -7.94
CA ARG A 3 14.94 -9.12 -8.46
C ARG A 3 15.31 -7.87 -7.64
N SER A 4 15.28 -6.71 -8.28
CA SER A 4 15.42 -5.44 -7.54
C SER A 4 14.25 -5.28 -6.56
N PRO A 5 14.50 -4.74 -5.35
CA PRO A 5 13.42 -4.41 -4.42
C PRO A 5 12.39 -3.48 -5.07
N GLN A 6 11.09 -3.81 -4.97
CA GLN A 6 10.02 -3.01 -5.56
C GLN A 6 8.88 -2.78 -4.58
N ILE A 7 8.28 -1.58 -4.63
CA ILE A 7 7.06 -1.24 -3.90
C ILE A 7 6.08 -0.59 -4.88
N LEU A 8 4.82 -1.04 -4.86
CA LEU A 8 3.70 -0.38 -5.52
C LEU A 8 2.71 0.10 -4.45
N ALA A 9 2.83 1.36 -4.05
CA ALA A 9 2.01 1.99 -3.01
C ALA A 9 0.76 2.61 -3.65
N THR A 10 -0.48 2.20 -3.24
CA THR A 10 -1.70 2.50 -4.01
C THR A 10 -2.80 3.16 -3.19
N SER A 11 -3.73 3.83 -3.91
CA SER A 11 -5.02 4.32 -3.40
C SER A 11 -6.19 3.66 -4.13
N GLY A 12 -6.08 2.35 -4.42
CA GLY A 12 -7.07 1.54 -5.12
C GLY A 12 -6.57 0.11 -5.32
N GLY A 13 -7.15 -0.62 -6.27
CA GLY A 13 -6.66 -1.93 -6.69
C GLY A 13 -7.71 -3.03 -6.80
N PHE A 14 -8.95 -2.78 -6.34
CA PHE A 14 -10.06 -3.69 -6.52
C PHE A 14 -11.26 -2.99 -7.11
N THR A 15 -12.02 -3.72 -7.93
CA THR A 15 -13.22 -3.24 -8.61
C THR A 15 -14.41 -4.09 -8.25
N ALA A 16 -15.61 -3.50 -8.28
CA ALA A 16 -16.83 -4.29 -8.10
C ALA A 16 -16.99 -5.32 -9.25
N ARG A 17 -17.30 -6.56 -8.92
CA ARG A 17 -17.56 -7.59 -9.93
C ARG A 17 -18.89 -7.32 -10.64
N PRO A 18 -18.94 -7.19 -11.98
CA PRO A 18 -20.16 -6.93 -12.70
C PRO A 18 -21.23 -7.99 -12.43
N GLY A 19 -22.43 -7.55 -12.04
CA GLY A 19 -23.58 -8.43 -11.81
C GLY A 19 -23.61 -9.21 -10.49
N ALA A 20 -22.59 -9.09 -9.66
CA ALA A 20 -22.55 -9.67 -8.31
C ALA A 20 -22.66 -8.57 -7.25
N ARG A 21 -23.55 -8.75 -6.26
CA ARG A 21 -23.61 -7.89 -5.09
C ARG A 21 -22.53 -8.32 -4.12
N ASP A 22 -21.83 -7.35 -3.53
CA ASP A 22 -20.82 -7.55 -2.47
C ASP A 22 -19.64 -8.45 -2.87
N SER A 23 -19.35 -8.60 -4.17
CA SER A 23 -18.22 -9.33 -4.72
C SER A 23 -17.30 -8.39 -5.48
N SER A 24 -16.01 -8.57 -5.31
CA SER A 24 -14.96 -7.76 -5.95
C SER A 24 -14.07 -8.62 -6.84
N ASP A 25 -13.39 -7.95 -7.74
CA ASP A 25 -12.37 -8.52 -8.60
C ASP A 25 -11.09 -7.70 -8.52
N ARG A 26 -9.99 -8.25 -8.97
CA ARG A 26 -8.72 -7.53 -9.06
C ARG A 26 -8.86 -6.36 -10.04
N GLY A 27 -8.48 -5.18 -9.60
CA GLY A 27 -8.33 -4.01 -10.44
C GLY A 27 -6.96 -3.92 -11.10
N GLY A 28 -6.77 -2.89 -11.92
CA GLY A 28 -5.54 -2.66 -12.66
C GLY A 28 -4.30 -2.53 -11.78
N LEU A 29 -4.42 -1.94 -10.58
CA LEU A 29 -3.28 -1.76 -9.67
C LEU A 29 -2.84 -3.08 -9.03
N VAL A 30 -3.76 -3.98 -8.69
CA VAL A 30 -3.41 -5.32 -8.19
C VAL A 30 -2.80 -6.16 -9.30
N ASN A 31 -3.37 -6.11 -10.52
CA ASN A 31 -2.81 -6.77 -11.70
C ASN A 31 -1.39 -6.27 -11.99
N GLU A 32 -1.15 -4.99 -11.85
CA GLU A 32 0.19 -4.40 -12.03
C GLU A 32 1.18 -4.93 -10.98
N ALA A 33 0.80 -5.02 -9.69
CA ALA A 33 1.65 -5.57 -8.64
C ALA A 33 2.03 -7.05 -8.94
N ILE A 34 1.07 -7.85 -9.43
CA ILE A 34 1.31 -9.24 -9.82
C ILE A 34 2.25 -9.30 -11.04
N ARG A 35 2.05 -8.43 -12.03
CA ARG A 35 2.90 -8.33 -13.22
C ARG A 35 4.37 -7.99 -12.87
N LEU A 36 4.59 -7.14 -11.86
CA LEU A 36 5.94 -6.79 -11.37
C LEU A 36 6.69 -7.98 -10.78
N ALA A 37 6.00 -9.03 -10.38
CA ALA A 37 6.63 -10.27 -9.92
C ALA A 37 7.28 -11.08 -11.04
N GLU A 38 6.97 -10.82 -12.32
CA GLU A 38 7.57 -11.46 -13.51
C GLU A 38 7.58 -13.00 -13.46
N VAL A 39 6.49 -13.59 -12.95
CA VAL A 39 6.30 -15.04 -12.88
C VAL A 39 4.97 -15.44 -13.53
N PRO A 40 4.88 -16.64 -14.13
CA PRO A 40 3.64 -17.09 -14.78
C PRO A 40 2.48 -17.27 -13.82
N ARG A 41 2.76 -17.61 -12.57
CA ARG A 41 1.77 -17.77 -11.50
C ARG A 41 2.35 -17.25 -10.19
N ALA A 42 1.88 -16.08 -9.78
CA ALA A 42 2.39 -15.41 -8.60
C ALA A 42 1.80 -16.01 -7.30
N LYS A 43 2.66 -16.20 -6.31
CA LYS A 43 2.26 -16.46 -4.93
C LYS A 43 2.02 -15.13 -4.26
N VAL A 44 0.78 -14.87 -3.84
CA VAL A 44 0.37 -13.58 -3.29
C VAL A 44 -0.16 -13.76 -1.87
N CYS A 45 0.44 -13.09 -0.90
CA CYS A 45 -0.01 -13.09 0.48
C CYS A 45 -0.73 -11.79 0.84
N GLY A 46 -1.99 -11.87 1.28
CA GLY A 46 -2.73 -10.75 1.85
C GLY A 46 -2.44 -10.60 3.35
N ILE A 47 -2.27 -9.35 3.83
CA ILE A 47 -2.11 -9.02 5.25
C ILE A 47 -3.21 -8.02 5.64
N PHE A 48 -3.98 -8.36 6.68
CA PHE A 48 -5.20 -7.64 7.06
C PHE A 48 -5.11 -6.99 8.43
N SER A 49 -3.92 -6.84 8.99
CA SER A 49 -3.68 -6.26 10.32
C SER A 49 -4.28 -4.86 10.50
N ALA A 50 -4.41 -4.08 9.41
CA ALA A 50 -5.02 -2.75 9.44
C ALA A 50 -6.52 -2.78 9.75
N VAL A 51 -7.20 -3.91 9.54
CA VAL A 51 -8.62 -4.17 9.86
C VAL A 51 -8.77 -5.26 10.93
N GLY A 52 -7.72 -5.53 11.72
CA GLY A 52 -7.74 -6.48 12.83
C GLY A 52 -7.89 -7.94 12.39
N ASP A 53 -7.39 -8.28 11.21
CA ASP A 53 -7.48 -9.62 10.59
C ASP A 53 -8.92 -10.15 10.53
N ASP A 54 -9.90 -9.24 10.29
CA ASP A 54 -11.32 -9.58 10.25
C ASP A 54 -11.61 -10.69 9.23
N PRO A 55 -12.32 -11.77 9.62
CA PRO A 55 -12.59 -12.91 8.75
C PRO A 55 -13.38 -12.57 7.49
N GLY A 56 -14.21 -11.51 7.51
CA GLY A 56 -14.97 -11.05 6.35
C GLY A 56 -14.04 -10.47 5.29
N TRP A 57 -13.04 -9.68 5.69
CA TRP A 57 -12.02 -9.17 4.77
C TRP A 57 -11.13 -10.28 4.21
N ILE A 58 -10.80 -11.29 5.01
CA ILE A 58 -10.03 -12.45 4.55
C ILE A 58 -10.85 -13.26 3.54
N ALA A 59 -12.15 -13.50 3.81
CA ALA A 59 -13.03 -14.19 2.88
C ALA A 59 -13.19 -13.41 1.56
N TRP A 60 -13.36 -12.08 1.65
CA TRP A 60 -13.43 -11.19 0.50
C TRP A 60 -12.15 -11.26 -0.36
N TRP A 61 -10.97 -11.33 0.27
CA TRP A 61 -9.70 -11.49 -0.43
C TRP A 61 -9.66 -12.76 -1.28
N TYR A 62 -10.04 -13.89 -0.69
CA TYR A 62 -10.08 -15.14 -1.42
C TYR A 62 -11.13 -15.15 -2.54
N ASP A 63 -12.28 -14.51 -2.34
CA ASP A 63 -13.26 -14.32 -3.40
C ASP A 63 -12.70 -13.48 -4.56
N ALA A 64 -12.06 -12.36 -4.25
CA ALA A 64 -11.46 -11.46 -5.25
C ALA A 64 -10.30 -12.12 -6.02
N MET A 65 -9.56 -13.04 -5.40
CA MET A 65 -8.48 -13.79 -6.04
C MET A 65 -8.97 -15.07 -6.74
N SER A 66 -10.20 -15.48 -6.50
CA SER A 66 -10.77 -16.69 -7.10
C SER A 66 -11.00 -16.52 -8.61
N GLY A 67 -10.91 -17.61 -9.36
CA GLY A 67 -11.14 -17.61 -10.81
C GLY A 67 -9.96 -17.08 -11.65
N HIS A 68 -8.83 -16.78 -11.02
CA HIS A 68 -7.61 -16.34 -11.68
C HIS A 68 -6.52 -17.39 -11.58
N ASP A 69 -6.16 -18.03 -12.70
CA ASP A 69 -5.17 -19.12 -12.76
C ASP A 69 -3.71 -18.63 -12.61
N ASP A 70 -3.49 -17.32 -12.75
CA ASP A 70 -2.18 -16.67 -12.67
C ASP A 70 -1.72 -16.37 -11.25
N VAL A 71 -2.55 -16.68 -10.22
CA VAL A 71 -2.20 -16.46 -8.82
C VAL A 71 -2.43 -17.69 -7.94
N SER A 72 -1.72 -17.72 -6.82
CA SER A 72 -1.95 -18.60 -5.68
C SER A 72 -2.03 -17.71 -4.44
N ALA A 73 -3.24 -17.48 -3.95
CA ALA A 73 -3.49 -16.58 -2.84
C ALA A 73 -3.34 -17.27 -1.48
N THR A 74 -2.71 -16.60 -0.54
CA THR A 74 -2.62 -16.95 0.88
C THR A 74 -2.90 -15.71 1.72
N HIS A 75 -2.96 -15.84 3.04
CA HIS A 75 -2.98 -14.69 3.95
C HIS A 75 -2.12 -14.94 5.17
N LEU A 76 -1.62 -13.84 5.75
CA LEU A 76 -1.03 -13.83 7.08
C LEU A 76 -1.97 -13.07 8.01
N ALA A 77 -2.46 -13.74 9.05
CA ALA A 77 -3.15 -13.17 10.19
C ALA A 77 -2.21 -13.18 11.40
N LEU A 78 -2.31 -12.14 12.24
CA LEU A 78 -1.58 -12.04 13.51
C LEU A 78 -2.53 -12.08 14.71
N TYR A 79 -3.81 -11.82 14.49
CA TYR A 79 -4.86 -11.76 15.50
C TYR A 79 -5.68 -13.09 15.44
N ASP A 80 -5.99 -13.78 16.51
CA ASP A 80 -5.52 -13.76 17.92
C ASP A 80 -4.06 -14.18 18.08
N MET A 81 -3.53 -14.96 17.16
CA MET A 81 -2.16 -15.47 17.10
C MET A 81 -1.78 -15.70 15.63
N PRO A 82 -0.49 -15.69 15.30
CA PRO A 82 -0.04 -15.95 13.94
C PRO A 82 -0.57 -17.28 13.40
N ASN A 83 -1.23 -17.24 12.24
CA ASN A 83 -1.72 -18.44 11.56
C ASN A 83 -0.61 -19.23 10.83
N HIS A 84 0.60 -18.69 10.74
CA HIS A 84 1.79 -19.37 10.22
C HIS A 84 2.88 -19.41 11.31
N PRO A 85 3.31 -20.61 11.77
CA PRO A 85 4.37 -20.74 12.78
C PRO A 85 5.71 -20.14 12.32
N ASP A 86 6.04 -20.26 11.04
CA ASP A 86 7.20 -19.63 10.39
C ASP A 86 6.71 -18.51 9.47
N MET A 87 6.37 -17.36 10.02
CA MET A 87 5.97 -16.18 9.26
C MET A 87 7.04 -15.74 8.26
N ARG A 88 8.31 -15.78 8.68
CA ARG A 88 9.44 -15.36 7.84
C ARG A 88 9.58 -16.25 6.61
N GLY A 89 9.62 -17.58 6.80
CA GLY A 89 9.71 -18.52 5.69
C GLY A 89 8.49 -18.43 4.78
N HIS A 90 7.28 -18.26 5.35
CA HIS A 90 6.06 -18.09 4.57
C HIS A 90 6.12 -16.85 3.67
N LEU A 91 6.49 -15.68 4.21
CA LEU A 91 6.52 -14.43 3.47
C LEU A 91 7.67 -14.34 2.45
N LEU A 92 8.85 -14.87 2.79
CA LEU A 92 9.98 -14.94 1.85
C LEU A 92 9.72 -15.90 0.66
N ALA A 93 8.78 -16.83 0.80
CA ALA A 93 8.36 -17.73 -0.27
C ALA A 93 7.29 -17.13 -1.19
N GLN A 94 6.80 -15.91 -0.91
CA GLN A 94 5.84 -15.22 -1.76
C GLN A 94 6.55 -14.45 -2.89
N ASP A 95 5.79 -14.14 -3.94
CA ASP A 95 6.21 -13.24 -5.02
C ASP A 95 5.71 -11.82 -4.80
N VAL A 96 4.52 -11.69 -4.17
CA VAL A 96 3.86 -10.41 -3.85
C VAL A 96 3.30 -10.47 -2.43
N ILE A 97 3.47 -9.40 -1.67
CA ILE A 97 2.78 -9.17 -0.39
C ILE A 97 1.87 -7.95 -0.56
N TRP A 98 0.55 -8.16 -0.39
CA TRP A 98 -0.45 -7.11 -0.45
C TRP A 98 -0.98 -6.80 0.96
N VAL A 99 -1.08 -5.51 1.30
CA VAL A 99 -1.53 -5.03 2.61
C VAL A 99 -2.83 -4.24 2.48
N SER A 100 -3.82 -4.57 3.31
CA SER A 100 -5.12 -3.91 3.31
C SER A 100 -5.05 -2.46 3.78
N GLY A 101 -6.07 -1.68 3.40
CA GLY A 101 -6.40 -0.41 4.06
C GLY A 101 -6.95 -0.62 5.46
N GLY A 102 -7.17 0.48 6.19
CA GLY A 102 -7.67 0.51 7.56
C GLY A 102 -6.79 1.35 8.48
N SER A 103 -6.64 0.98 9.73
CA SER A 103 -5.83 1.72 10.70
C SER A 103 -4.34 1.49 10.54
N THR A 104 -3.62 2.50 10.04
CA THR A 104 -2.16 2.47 9.95
C THR A 104 -1.49 2.34 11.31
N ALA A 105 -2.04 3.01 12.34
CA ALA A 105 -1.48 2.98 13.69
C ALA A 105 -1.55 1.58 14.29
N ASN A 106 -2.70 0.89 14.16
CA ASN A 106 -2.88 -0.47 14.69
C ASN A 106 -2.02 -1.49 13.95
N LEU A 107 -1.98 -1.41 12.61
CA LEU A 107 -1.12 -2.24 11.77
C LEU A 107 0.35 -2.13 12.20
N LEU A 108 0.89 -0.92 12.33
CA LEU A 108 2.29 -0.70 12.69
C LEU A 108 2.60 -1.16 14.12
N ALA A 109 1.69 -0.96 15.08
CA ALA A 109 1.85 -1.42 16.45
C ALA A 109 1.89 -2.95 16.51
N LEU A 110 0.96 -3.62 15.84
CA LEU A 110 0.90 -5.08 15.79
C LEU A 110 2.13 -5.68 15.09
N TRP A 111 2.55 -5.10 13.97
CA TRP A 111 3.72 -5.56 13.23
C TRP A 111 5.00 -5.50 14.06
N ARG A 112 5.23 -4.41 14.80
CA ARG A 112 6.39 -4.29 15.69
C ARG A 112 6.35 -5.30 16.84
N ALA A 113 5.16 -5.55 17.39
CA ALA A 113 5.01 -6.56 18.46
C ALA A 113 5.39 -7.97 18.00
N HIS A 114 5.21 -8.27 16.70
CA HIS A 114 5.52 -9.57 16.08
C HIS A 114 6.81 -9.58 15.24
N HIS A 115 7.61 -8.51 15.25
CA HIS A 115 8.80 -8.33 14.40
C HIS A 115 8.53 -8.49 12.89
N LEU A 116 7.28 -8.26 12.48
CA LEU A 116 6.88 -8.37 11.08
C LEU A 116 7.47 -7.24 10.23
N ASP A 117 7.72 -6.07 10.81
CA ASP A 117 8.41 -4.95 10.19
C ASP A 117 9.82 -5.31 9.68
N GLU A 118 10.58 -6.08 10.47
CA GLU A 118 11.90 -6.60 10.08
C GLU A 118 11.78 -7.66 8.98
N ILE A 119 10.80 -8.56 9.08
CA ILE A 119 10.54 -9.61 8.08
C ILE A 119 10.15 -8.98 6.74
N LEU A 120 9.29 -7.98 6.72
CA LEU A 120 8.86 -7.29 5.49
C LEU A 120 10.03 -6.56 4.81
N ARG A 121 10.95 -5.96 5.58
CA ARG A 121 12.18 -5.40 5.04
C ARG A 121 13.02 -6.48 4.34
N GLN A 122 13.20 -7.64 4.97
CA GLN A 122 13.92 -8.76 4.37
C GLN A 122 13.24 -9.27 3.10
N CYS A 123 11.91 -9.35 3.07
CA CYS A 123 11.14 -9.71 1.87
C CYS A 123 11.40 -8.73 0.73
N TRP A 124 11.32 -7.42 1.02
CA TRP A 124 11.61 -6.38 0.05
C TRP A 124 13.03 -6.48 -0.50
N GLU A 125 14.03 -6.62 0.37
CA GLU A 125 15.45 -6.78 -0.01
C GLU A 125 15.70 -8.06 -0.82
N ALA A 126 14.92 -9.11 -0.57
CA ALA A 126 14.97 -10.37 -1.33
C ALA A 126 14.26 -10.30 -2.70
N GLY A 127 13.56 -9.18 -3.01
CA GLY A 127 12.88 -8.95 -4.28
C GLY A 127 11.42 -9.44 -4.32
N VAL A 128 10.80 -9.69 -3.15
CA VAL A 128 9.34 -9.82 -3.04
C VAL A 128 8.72 -8.44 -3.29
N VAL A 129 7.74 -8.35 -4.18
CA VAL A 129 7.04 -7.10 -4.47
C VAL A 129 6.13 -6.77 -3.29
N LEU A 130 6.34 -5.60 -2.67
CA LEU A 130 5.44 -5.09 -1.64
C LEU A 130 4.41 -4.16 -2.26
N THR A 131 3.16 -4.31 -1.87
CA THR A 131 2.07 -3.44 -2.32
C THR A 131 1.01 -3.30 -1.25
N GLY A 132 0.03 -2.43 -1.47
CA GLY A 132 -1.10 -2.28 -0.57
C GLY A 132 -1.80 -0.94 -0.75
N VAL A 133 -3.00 -0.85 -0.21
CA VAL A 133 -3.90 0.29 -0.37
C VAL A 133 -4.03 1.09 0.92
N SER A 134 -4.07 2.43 0.83
CA SER A 134 -4.34 3.31 1.97
C SER A 134 -3.32 3.12 3.11
N ALA A 135 -3.71 2.54 4.24
CA ALA A 135 -2.78 2.16 5.32
C ALA A 135 -1.65 1.26 4.81
N GLY A 136 -1.96 0.32 3.90
CA GLY A 136 -0.99 -0.56 3.24
C GLY A 136 -0.12 0.12 2.18
N SER A 137 -0.45 1.33 1.76
CA SER A 137 0.41 2.23 0.99
C SER A 137 1.32 3.04 1.91
N LEU A 138 0.72 3.64 2.94
CA LEU A 138 1.40 4.55 3.86
C LEU A 138 2.47 3.85 4.68
N CYS A 139 2.24 2.62 5.11
CA CYS A 139 3.13 1.88 6.02
C CYS A 139 4.58 1.75 5.50
N TRP A 140 4.81 1.76 4.20
CA TRP A 140 6.14 1.65 3.59
C TRP A 140 6.99 2.92 3.72
N HIS A 141 6.35 4.07 3.90
CA HIS A 141 6.96 5.39 3.95
C HIS A 141 7.44 5.76 5.36
N LEU A 142 8.09 6.92 5.50
CA LEU A 142 8.46 7.46 6.82
C LEU A 142 7.22 7.85 7.64
N GLY A 143 6.17 8.29 6.97
CA GLY A 143 4.92 8.70 7.60
C GLY A 143 3.94 9.29 6.58
N GLY A 144 2.89 9.93 7.07
CA GLY A 144 1.87 10.56 6.23
C GLY A 144 0.63 10.97 7.01
N THR A 145 -0.49 11.16 6.30
CA THR A 145 -1.78 11.52 6.89
C THR A 145 -2.65 10.28 7.09
N THR A 146 -3.28 10.16 8.25
CA THR A 146 -4.10 8.99 8.61
C THR A 146 -5.33 9.38 9.40
N ASP A 147 -6.40 8.60 9.27
CA ASP A 147 -7.64 8.62 10.06
C ASP A 147 -7.61 7.61 11.23
N SER A 148 -6.47 6.99 11.49
CA SER A 148 -6.33 5.93 12.50
C SER A 148 -6.73 6.33 13.93
N PHE A 149 -6.79 7.63 14.23
CA PHE A 149 -7.04 8.16 15.57
C PHE A 149 -8.44 8.78 15.74
N GLY A 150 -9.26 8.78 14.69
CA GLY A 150 -10.62 9.31 14.71
C GLY A 150 -10.99 10.08 13.43
N LEU A 151 -12.13 10.80 13.46
CA LEU A 151 -12.68 11.48 12.30
C LEU A 151 -11.80 12.63 11.75
N GLN A 152 -10.92 13.18 12.58
CA GLN A 152 -9.97 14.19 12.14
C GLN A 152 -8.67 13.51 11.75
N LEU A 153 -8.20 13.80 10.55
CA LEU A 153 -6.91 13.30 10.05
C LEU A 153 -5.77 13.84 10.93
N GLN A 154 -4.81 12.98 11.19
CA GLN A 154 -3.62 13.29 11.96
C GLN A 154 -2.36 12.82 11.24
N PRO A 155 -1.17 13.34 11.59
CA PRO A 155 0.08 12.79 11.11
C PRO A 155 0.39 11.46 11.78
N ILE A 156 1.01 10.57 11.01
CA ILE A 156 1.78 9.44 11.53
C ILE A 156 3.21 9.59 11.02
N THR A 157 4.20 9.47 11.91
CA THR A 157 5.61 9.79 11.61
C THR A 157 6.54 8.60 11.83
N ASN A 158 5.98 7.43 12.04
CA ASN A 158 6.70 6.22 12.41
C ASN A 158 6.36 5.04 11.49
N GLY A 159 6.20 5.27 10.19
CA GLY A 159 6.08 4.19 9.21
C GLY A 159 7.34 3.29 9.19
N LEU A 160 7.38 2.31 8.31
CA LEU A 160 8.54 1.39 8.23
C LEU A 160 9.80 2.05 7.65
N GLY A 161 9.66 3.17 6.94
CA GLY A 161 10.77 3.92 6.36
C GLY A 161 11.58 3.11 5.33
N LEU A 162 10.93 2.21 4.60
CA LEU A 162 11.54 1.59 3.41
C LEU A 162 11.72 2.63 2.31
N LEU A 163 10.77 3.58 2.25
CA LEU A 163 10.79 4.72 1.34
C LEU A 163 11.05 6.00 2.15
N PRO A 164 12.06 6.82 1.79
CA PRO A 164 12.47 8.01 2.55
C PRO A 164 11.57 9.23 2.28
N TYR A 165 10.29 9.02 2.07
CA TYR A 165 9.28 10.02 1.73
C TYR A 165 8.10 9.92 2.69
N SER A 166 7.25 10.95 2.71
CA SER A 166 5.90 10.86 3.27
C SER A 166 4.89 10.42 2.22
N ASN A 167 3.70 9.96 2.65
CA ASN A 167 2.63 9.51 1.77
C ASN A 167 1.26 10.03 2.20
N CYS A 168 0.45 10.47 1.24
CA CYS A 168 -0.93 10.86 1.45
C CYS A 168 -1.84 10.16 0.42
N PRO A 169 -2.42 8.99 0.74
CA PRO A 169 -3.41 8.33 -0.11
C PRO A 169 -4.75 9.09 -0.09
N HIS A 170 -5.63 8.78 -1.08
CA HIS A 170 -6.99 9.35 -1.19
C HIS A 170 -7.03 10.89 -1.27
N TYR A 171 -6.11 11.48 -2.02
CA TYR A 171 -5.82 12.91 -2.01
C TYR A 171 -6.93 13.77 -2.60
N ASP A 172 -7.72 13.20 -3.52
CA ASP A 172 -8.87 13.82 -4.19
C ASP A 172 -10.21 13.56 -3.48
N ALA A 173 -10.28 12.52 -2.64
CA ALA A 173 -11.55 12.01 -2.11
C ALA A 173 -11.91 12.55 -0.71
N GLU A 174 -10.94 13.03 0.04
CA GLU A 174 -11.14 13.52 1.40
C GLU A 174 -10.63 14.96 1.53
N ASP A 175 -11.55 15.91 1.72
CA ASP A 175 -11.29 17.35 1.76
C ASP A 175 -10.17 17.78 2.73
N GLN A 176 -9.98 17.03 3.82
CA GLN A 176 -8.95 17.31 4.82
C GLN A 176 -7.54 16.93 4.37
N ARG A 177 -7.36 16.00 3.42
CA ARG A 177 -6.05 15.42 3.09
C ARG A 177 -5.08 16.44 2.52
N ARG A 178 -5.47 17.13 1.48
CA ARG A 178 -4.58 18.10 0.81
C ARG A 178 -4.15 19.24 1.72
N PRO A 179 -5.04 19.96 2.44
CA PRO A 179 -4.65 21.02 3.34
C PRO A 179 -3.72 20.54 4.47
N LEU A 180 -4.07 19.41 5.11
CA LEU A 180 -3.27 18.87 6.20
C LEU A 180 -1.88 18.42 5.71
N TYR A 181 -1.81 17.75 4.56
CA TYR A 181 -0.53 17.27 4.01
C TYR A 181 0.41 18.43 3.68
N HIS A 182 -0.12 19.51 3.09
CA HIS A 182 0.63 20.75 2.87
C HIS A 182 1.11 21.35 4.18
N GLN A 183 0.24 21.46 5.18
CA GLN A 183 0.63 21.98 6.49
C GLN A 183 1.79 21.18 7.09
N LEU A 184 1.66 19.85 7.15
CA LEU A 184 2.65 18.97 7.78
C LEU A 184 4.01 18.95 7.07
N ILE A 185 4.02 19.14 5.75
CA ILE A 185 5.28 19.31 5.00
C ILE A 185 5.84 20.71 5.21
N GLY A 186 4.97 21.72 5.26
CA GLY A 186 5.39 23.11 5.44
C GLY A 186 6.00 23.41 6.81
N ASP A 187 5.48 22.78 7.87
CA ASP A 187 5.99 22.91 9.24
C ASP A 187 7.11 21.90 9.58
N GLY A 188 7.47 21.01 8.65
CA GLY A 188 8.54 20.02 8.81
C GLY A 188 8.16 18.79 9.63
N THR A 189 6.90 18.61 9.99
CA THR A 189 6.41 17.39 10.67
C THR A 189 6.58 16.15 9.77
N LEU A 190 6.33 16.31 8.46
CA LEU A 190 6.57 15.28 7.45
C LEU A 190 7.63 15.73 6.46
N PRO A 191 8.48 14.82 5.97
CA PRO A 191 9.39 15.13 4.87
C PRO A 191 8.60 15.32 3.56
N ALA A 192 9.26 15.85 2.53
CA ALA A 192 8.75 15.81 1.17
C ALA A 192 8.26 14.42 0.81
N GLY A 193 7.20 14.33 0.01
CA GLY A 193 6.63 13.03 -0.32
C GLY A 193 5.61 13.08 -1.44
N TYR A 194 4.81 12.04 -1.50
CA TYR A 194 3.89 11.83 -2.61
C TYR A 194 2.45 11.61 -2.12
N ALA A 195 1.52 12.21 -2.82
CA ALA A 195 0.09 11.99 -2.64
C ALA A 195 -0.49 11.27 -3.87
N THR A 196 -1.55 10.50 -3.67
CA THR A 196 -2.21 9.73 -4.74
C THR A 196 -3.72 9.92 -4.69
N ASP A 197 -4.32 10.27 -5.83
CA ASP A 197 -5.76 10.23 -6.02
C ASP A 197 -6.28 8.79 -5.92
N ASN A 198 -7.58 8.62 -5.69
CA ASN A 198 -8.22 7.31 -5.75
C ASN A 198 -7.96 6.64 -7.10
N GLY A 199 -7.57 5.37 -7.08
CA GLY A 199 -7.21 4.62 -8.27
C GLY A 199 -5.81 4.89 -8.82
N ALA A 200 -4.97 5.69 -8.13
CA ALA A 200 -3.57 5.91 -8.50
C ALA A 200 -2.59 5.13 -7.61
N GLY A 201 -1.40 4.89 -8.12
CA GLY A 201 -0.31 4.18 -7.43
C GLY A 201 1.08 4.68 -7.82
N LEU A 202 2.00 4.50 -6.90
CA LEU A 202 3.41 4.91 -6.97
C LEU A 202 4.29 3.67 -7.07
N HIS A 203 4.94 3.46 -8.18
CA HIS A 203 5.87 2.34 -8.37
C HIS A 203 7.30 2.79 -8.10
N TYR A 204 7.90 2.18 -7.08
CA TYR A 204 9.29 2.40 -6.69
C TYR A 204 10.16 1.18 -7.04
N VAL A 205 11.38 1.45 -7.50
CA VAL A 205 12.46 0.45 -7.59
C VAL A 205 13.57 0.90 -6.65
N GLY A 206 13.93 0.07 -5.68
CA GLY A 206 14.64 0.54 -4.50
C GLY A 206 13.83 1.66 -3.84
N THR A 207 14.45 2.80 -3.60
CA THR A 207 13.79 3.98 -3.04
C THR A 207 13.40 5.02 -4.09
N GLN A 208 13.61 4.76 -5.38
CA GLN A 208 13.33 5.74 -6.44
C GLN A 208 11.94 5.53 -7.02
N LEU A 209 11.13 6.60 -7.07
CA LEU A 209 9.89 6.60 -7.84
C LEU A 209 10.23 6.53 -9.33
N VAL A 210 9.83 5.44 -9.97
CA VAL A 210 10.12 5.20 -11.40
C VAL A 210 8.91 5.43 -12.29
N ARG A 211 7.69 5.26 -11.74
CA ARG A 211 6.45 5.43 -12.51
C ARG A 211 5.26 5.70 -11.59
N VAL A 212 4.35 6.53 -12.07
CA VAL A 212 2.99 6.65 -11.54
C VAL A 212 2.06 5.84 -12.43
N VAL A 213 1.18 5.04 -11.84
CA VAL A 213 0.18 4.23 -12.54
C VAL A 213 -1.21 4.57 -12.05
N THR A 214 -2.22 4.34 -12.87
CA THR A 214 -3.63 4.55 -12.50
C THR A 214 -4.53 3.51 -13.14
N GLU A 215 -5.60 3.13 -12.45
CA GLU A 215 -6.69 2.31 -13.00
C GLU A 215 -7.94 3.15 -13.31
N VAL A 216 -7.89 4.46 -13.03
CA VAL A 216 -8.98 5.42 -13.25
C VAL A 216 -8.48 6.57 -14.14
N ASP A 217 -9.21 6.86 -15.21
CA ASP A 217 -8.88 7.95 -16.10
C ASP A 217 -8.87 9.29 -15.38
N GLY A 218 -7.80 10.07 -15.57
CA GLY A 218 -7.62 11.40 -14.99
C GLY A 218 -7.06 11.40 -13.56
N ALA A 219 -7.07 10.27 -12.83
CA ALA A 219 -6.42 10.18 -11.53
C ALA A 219 -4.90 10.32 -11.65
N ALA A 220 -4.29 10.96 -10.67
CA ALA A 220 -2.88 11.35 -10.70
C ALA A 220 -2.18 11.10 -9.36
N ALA A 221 -0.88 11.32 -9.34
CA ALA A 221 -0.13 11.52 -8.12
C ALA A 221 0.45 12.93 -8.09
N TYR A 222 0.89 13.33 -6.91
CA TYR A 222 1.46 14.66 -6.68
C TYR A 222 2.73 14.52 -5.85
N HIS A 223 3.77 15.23 -6.25
CA HIS A 223 4.95 15.43 -5.41
C HIS A 223 4.76 16.72 -4.63
N VAL A 224 4.80 16.63 -3.31
CA VAL A 224 4.70 17.79 -2.40
C VAL A 224 6.00 17.92 -1.62
N LYS A 225 6.59 19.10 -1.66
CA LYS A 225 7.87 19.41 -1.00
C LYS A 225 7.83 20.78 -0.32
N PRO A 226 8.69 21.03 0.68
CA PRO A 226 8.84 22.36 1.25
C PRO A 226 9.16 23.39 0.17
N GLY A 227 8.57 24.56 0.27
CA GLY A 227 8.87 25.73 -0.54
C GLY A 227 9.34 26.90 0.35
N GLU A 228 9.67 28.03 -0.25
CA GLU A 228 10.17 29.20 0.45
C GLU A 228 9.14 29.81 1.44
N HIS A 229 7.87 29.81 1.07
CA HIS A 229 6.76 30.32 1.89
C HIS A 229 5.66 29.28 2.10
N LEU A 230 5.33 28.53 1.08
CA LEU A 230 4.32 27.47 1.09
C LEU A 230 4.90 26.22 0.42
N PRO A 231 4.41 25.02 0.78
CA PRO A 231 4.76 23.80 0.08
C PRO A 231 4.46 23.90 -1.42
N VAL A 232 5.35 23.34 -2.22
CA VAL A 232 5.21 23.28 -3.68
C VAL A 232 4.67 21.91 -4.05
N GLU A 233 3.53 21.91 -4.74
CA GLU A 233 2.90 20.72 -5.28
C GLU A 233 3.14 20.65 -6.80
N THR A 234 3.53 19.46 -7.25
CA THR A 234 3.70 19.18 -8.68
C THR A 234 2.90 17.94 -9.05
N ARG A 235 1.93 18.06 -9.96
CA ARG A 235 1.17 16.93 -10.49
C ARG A 235 2.09 16.05 -11.33
N LEU A 236 1.98 14.74 -11.16
CA LEU A 236 2.71 13.73 -11.89
C LEU A 236 1.75 12.98 -12.81
N GLU A 237 2.13 12.86 -14.09
CA GLU A 237 1.33 12.11 -15.06
C GLU A 237 1.36 10.61 -14.75
N ALA A 238 0.19 9.97 -14.86
CA ALA A 238 0.02 8.55 -14.58
C ALA A 238 -0.19 7.76 -15.87
N THR A 239 0.33 6.55 -15.90
CA THR A 239 0.08 5.57 -16.96
C THR A 239 -1.11 4.69 -16.58
N LEU A 240 -2.11 4.61 -17.46
CA LEU A 240 -3.28 3.75 -17.24
C LEU A 240 -2.87 2.27 -17.28
N VAL A 241 -3.26 1.52 -16.26
CA VAL A 241 -3.11 0.05 -16.16
C VAL A 241 -4.49 -0.61 -16.03
N ARG A 242 -4.62 -1.85 -16.49
CA ARG A 242 -5.90 -2.58 -16.57
C ARG A 242 -5.78 -3.98 -15.97
#